data_9fa362303347f7a2b5fa2b71b676561f
#
_entry.id   9fa362303347f7a2b5fa2b71b676561f
#
_cell.length_a   1.000
_cell.length_b   1.000
_cell.length_c   1.000
_cell.angle_alpha   90.00
_cell.angle_beta   90.00
_cell.angle_gamma   90.00
#
_symmetry.space_group_name_H-M   'P 1'
#
loop_
_entity.id
_entity.type
_entity.pdbx_description
1 polymer ?
#
loop_
_entity_poly.entity_id
_entity_poly.type
_entity_poly.pdbx_seq_one_letter_code
_entity_poly.pdbx_strand_id
1 'polypeptide(L)'
;MEMKEKNWGNFAELIGMVSIVAGLILVAWEINQANNIAKAQMVMDLAAQANEFNSATFGNPEVAELAKAMSDPNQNDISEIQETMMAGVAWHFTNVFWSAQRAYDNGVLGDDDIRNYQASVAWHIENHPGLKPTFMIVYDTAPWLRDMYVFQPLVEMVCESRENCVDSR
;
A
#
# COMPACT_ATOMS: atom_id res chain seq x y z
N MET A 1 50.33 -23.51 -45.34
CA MET A 1 50.32 -22.49 -44.21
C MET A 1 48.95 -21.91 -43.99
N GLU A 2 47.90 -22.34 -44.69
CA GLU A 2 46.51 -21.79 -44.62
C GLU A 2 45.62 -22.30 -43.49
N MET A 3 45.92 -23.43 -42.83
CA MET A 3 45.04 -23.99 -41.78
C MET A 3 45.13 -23.28 -40.42
N LYS A 4 46.13 -22.42 -40.18
CA LYS A 4 46.29 -21.72 -38.93
C LYS A 4 45.40 -20.46 -38.81
N GLU A 5 45.14 -19.78 -39.91
CA GLU A 5 44.32 -18.55 -39.90
C GLU A 5 42.85 -18.81 -39.70
N LYS A 6 42.29 -19.92 -40.18
CA LYS A 6 40.89 -20.29 -40.06
C LYS A 6 40.45 -20.58 -38.62
N ASN A 7 41.38 -21.07 -37.76
CA ASN A 7 41.11 -21.34 -36.37
C ASN A 7 41.04 -20.08 -35.50
N TRP A 8 41.74 -19.01 -35.85
CA TRP A 8 41.74 -17.75 -35.13
C TRP A 8 40.44 -16.97 -35.34
N GLY A 9 39.84 -17.00 -36.53
CA GLY A 9 38.54 -16.40 -36.81
C GLY A 9 37.42 -17.00 -35.96
N ASN A 10 37.34 -18.33 -35.91
CA ASN A 10 36.34 -19.03 -35.11
C ASN A 10 36.53 -18.80 -33.59
N PHE A 11 37.76 -18.65 -33.12
CA PHE A 11 38.06 -18.37 -31.73
C PHE A 11 37.67 -16.94 -31.33
N ALA A 12 37.94 -15.97 -32.21
CA ALA A 12 37.52 -14.57 -32.00
C ALA A 12 35.99 -14.43 -32.00
N GLU A 13 35.30 -15.16 -32.89
CA GLU A 13 33.83 -15.21 -32.93
C GLU A 13 33.25 -15.82 -31.66
N LEU A 14 33.81 -16.91 -31.15
CA LEU A 14 33.41 -17.54 -29.89
C LEU A 14 33.58 -16.59 -28.70
N ILE A 15 34.74 -15.90 -28.62
CA ILE A 15 34.97 -14.90 -27.54
C ILE A 15 33.95 -13.76 -27.65
N GLY A 16 33.63 -13.29 -28.85
CA GLY A 16 32.62 -12.27 -29.08
C GLY A 16 31.25 -12.70 -28.59
N MET A 17 30.81 -13.92 -28.93
CA MET A 17 29.55 -14.47 -28.48
C MET A 17 29.49 -14.61 -26.93
N VAL A 18 30.53 -15.14 -26.32
CA VAL A 18 30.63 -15.29 -24.86
C VAL A 18 30.57 -13.93 -24.16
N SER A 19 31.25 -12.93 -24.72
CA SER A 19 31.25 -11.56 -24.18
C SER A 19 29.86 -10.92 -24.23
N ILE A 20 29.11 -11.12 -25.32
CA ILE A 20 27.74 -10.64 -25.46
C ILE A 20 26.84 -11.32 -24.40
N VAL A 21 26.92 -12.64 -24.27
CA VAL A 21 26.12 -13.38 -23.28
C VAL A 21 26.45 -12.93 -21.84
N ALA A 22 27.74 -12.76 -21.53
CA ALA A 22 28.17 -12.26 -20.23
C ALA A 22 27.63 -10.84 -19.96
N GLY A 23 27.67 -9.97 -20.97
CA GLY A 23 27.08 -8.62 -20.87
C GLY A 23 25.58 -8.65 -20.63
N LEU A 24 24.83 -9.52 -21.31
CA LEU A 24 23.39 -9.67 -21.10
C LEU A 24 23.06 -10.19 -19.69
N ILE A 25 23.87 -11.12 -19.16
CA ILE A 25 23.70 -11.63 -17.79
C ILE A 25 23.94 -10.51 -16.77
N LEU A 26 24.98 -9.69 -16.97
CA LEU A 26 25.26 -8.54 -16.10
C LEU A 26 24.12 -7.53 -16.12
N VAL A 27 23.59 -7.17 -17.28
CA VAL A 27 22.45 -6.26 -17.40
C VAL A 27 21.21 -6.84 -16.71
N ALA A 28 20.93 -8.12 -16.89
CA ALA A 28 19.80 -8.77 -16.23
C ALA A 28 19.96 -8.76 -14.70
N TRP A 29 21.17 -8.96 -14.20
CA TRP A 29 21.48 -8.88 -12.78
C TRP A 29 21.31 -7.45 -12.23
N GLU A 30 21.81 -6.43 -12.94
CA GLU A 30 21.63 -5.02 -12.58
C GLU A 30 20.17 -4.61 -12.53
N ILE A 31 19.37 -5.04 -13.53
CA ILE A 31 17.92 -4.78 -13.53
C ILE A 31 17.25 -5.43 -12.32
N ASN A 32 17.59 -6.67 -11.98
CA ASN A 32 17.05 -7.36 -10.81
C ASN A 32 17.43 -6.64 -9.52
N GLN A 33 18.67 -6.19 -9.39
CA GLN A 33 19.13 -5.43 -8.23
C GLN A 33 18.40 -4.07 -8.12
N ALA A 34 18.24 -3.34 -9.23
CA ALA A 34 17.51 -2.08 -9.26
C ALA A 34 16.05 -2.26 -8.85
N ASN A 35 15.40 -3.33 -9.31
CA ASN A 35 14.03 -3.67 -8.91
C ASN A 35 13.93 -3.97 -7.40
N ASN A 36 14.89 -4.70 -6.82
CA ASN A 36 14.90 -4.99 -5.39
C ASN A 36 15.08 -3.72 -4.55
N ILE A 37 15.93 -2.80 -5.00
CA ILE A 37 16.11 -1.49 -4.35
C ILE A 37 14.82 -0.66 -4.42
N ALA A 38 14.19 -0.60 -5.59
CA ALA A 38 12.94 0.12 -5.78
C ALA A 38 11.81 -0.44 -4.88
N LYS A 39 11.72 -1.77 -4.74
CA LYS A 39 10.79 -2.43 -3.81
C LYS A 39 11.06 -2.03 -2.36
N ALA A 40 12.31 -2.07 -1.92
CA ALA A 40 12.69 -1.68 -0.57
C ALA A 40 12.37 -0.20 -0.29
N GLN A 41 12.62 0.69 -1.25
CA GLN A 41 12.26 2.10 -1.14
C GLN A 41 10.75 2.31 -0.99
N MET A 42 9.94 1.62 -1.81
CA MET A 42 8.48 1.73 -1.72
C MET A 42 7.93 1.27 -0.37
N VAL A 43 8.47 0.21 0.22
CA VAL A 43 8.11 -0.24 1.58
C VAL A 43 8.48 0.81 2.63
N MET A 44 9.68 1.42 2.49
CA MET A 44 10.10 2.50 3.37
C MET A 44 9.22 3.75 3.26
N ASP A 45 8.81 4.11 2.05
CA ASP A 45 7.92 5.25 1.80
C ASP A 45 6.53 5.03 2.40
N LEU A 46 5.97 3.81 2.30
CA LEU A 46 4.71 3.45 2.96
C LEU A 46 4.81 3.56 4.48
N ALA A 47 5.90 3.06 5.07
CA ALA A 47 6.15 3.18 6.50
C ALA A 47 6.34 4.64 6.93
N ALA A 48 7.02 5.46 6.11
CA ALA A 48 7.22 6.88 6.36
C ALA A 48 5.88 7.64 6.35
N GLN A 49 4.99 7.37 5.39
CA GLN A 49 3.65 7.98 5.33
C GLN A 49 2.83 7.66 6.58
N ALA A 50 2.83 6.41 7.03
CA ALA A 50 2.14 6.00 8.26
C ALA A 50 2.74 6.69 9.51
N ASN A 51 4.07 6.81 9.59
CA ASN A 51 4.77 7.46 10.70
C ASN A 51 4.58 8.99 10.71
N GLU A 52 4.49 9.64 9.56
CA GLU A 52 4.24 11.07 9.45
C GLU A 52 2.89 11.43 10.09
N PHE A 53 1.86 10.65 9.78
CA PHE A 53 0.55 10.82 10.40
C PHE A 53 0.61 10.63 11.93
N ASN A 54 1.24 9.56 12.39
CA ASN A 54 1.40 9.30 13.83
C ASN A 54 2.14 10.46 14.53
N SER A 55 3.21 10.98 13.92
CA SER A 55 4.01 12.07 14.49
C SER A 55 3.22 13.38 14.57
N ALA A 56 2.44 13.70 13.54
CA ALA A 56 1.56 14.87 13.52
C ALA A 56 0.46 14.76 14.61
N THR A 57 0.02 13.53 14.89
CA THR A 57 -1.05 13.26 15.88
C THR A 57 -0.56 13.36 17.30
N PHE A 58 0.62 12.84 17.64
CA PHE A 58 1.11 12.77 19.02
C PHE A 58 1.72 14.07 19.56
N GLY A 59 1.99 15.05 18.73
CA GLY A 59 2.63 16.33 19.10
C GLY A 59 1.69 17.49 19.37
N ASN A 60 0.39 17.37 19.06
CA ASN A 60 -0.58 18.48 19.14
C ASN A 60 -1.74 18.15 20.10
N PRO A 61 -1.99 18.97 21.15
CA PRO A 61 -3.12 18.78 22.07
C PRO A 61 -4.50 18.77 21.38
N GLU A 62 -4.70 19.53 20.31
CA GLU A 62 -5.95 19.55 19.55
C GLU A 62 -6.21 18.20 18.89
N VAL A 63 -5.14 17.49 18.49
CA VAL A 63 -5.23 16.15 17.91
C VAL A 63 -5.48 15.09 18.99
N ALA A 64 -5.07 15.32 20.23
CA ALA A 64 -5.42 14.42 21.34
C ALA A 64 -6.94 14.42 21.62
N GLU A 65 -7.61 15.58 21.51
CA GLU A 65 -9.07 15.67 21.58
C GLU A 65 -9.73 14.96 20.37
N LEU A 66 -9.15 15.10 19.18
CA LEU A 66 -9.63 14.37 18.02
C LEU A 66 -9.48 12.86 18.19
N ALA A 67 -8.36 12.37 18.73
CA ALA A 67 -8.16 10.94 18.99
C ALA A 67 -9.20 10.40 19.99
N LYS A 68 -9.56 11.18 21.00
CA LYS A 68 -10.65 10.85 21.92
C LYS A 68 -12.00 10.80 21.19
N ALA A 69 -12.25 11.77 20.32
CA ALA A 69 -13.44 11.82 19.49
C ALA A 69 -13.54 10.60 18.57
N MET A 70 -12.46 10.19 17.92
CA MET A 70 -12.40 9.00 17.06
C MET A 70 -12.72 7.70 17.83
N SER A 71 -12.40 7.65 19.12
CA SER A 71 -12.59 6.46 19.96
C SER A 71 -13.97 6.41 20.63
N ASP A 72 -14.80 7.47 20.55
CA ASP A 72 -16.13 7.52 21.16
C ASP A 72 -17.23 7.13 20.15
N PRO A 73 -17.94 6.02 20.36
CA PRO A 73 -19.02 5.59 19.46
C PRO A 73 -20.29 6.46 19.57
N ASN A 74 -20.42 7.26 20.62
CA ASN A 74 -21.63 8.02 20.93
C ASN A 74 -21.46 9.54 20.73
N GLN A 75 -20.57 9.93 19.83
CA GLN A 75 -20.30 11.34 19.55
C GLN A 75 -21.53 12.07 19.03
N ASN A 76 -22.21 12.80 19.93
CA ASN A 76 -23.33 13.65 19.55
C ASN A 76 -22.98 15.13 19.46
N ASP A 77 -21.74 15.52 19.80
CA ASP A 77 -21.34 16.93 19.96
C ASP A 77 -19.96 17.19 19.30
N ILE A 78 -19.86 16.88 18.00
CA ILE A 78 -18.64 17.11 17.21
C ILE A 78 -18.75 18.50 16.59
N SER A 79 -17.71 19.33 16.76
CA SER A 79 -17.61 20.58 16.03
C SER A 79 -17.36 20.34 14.54
N GLU A 80 -17.79 21.25 13.68
CA GLU A 80 -17.54 21.20 12.22
C GLU A 80 -16.05 21.03 11.89
N ILE A 81 -15.16 21.61 12.70
CA ILE A 81 -13.71 21.45 12.58
C ILE A 81 -13.30 20.01 12.84
N GLN A 82 -13.79 19.40 13.91
CA GLN A 82 -13.49 18.00 14.23
C GLN A 82 -14.03 17.05 13.17
N GLU A 83 -15.22 17.28 12.65
CA GLU A 83 -15.80 16.51 11.55
C GLU A 83 -14.90 16.57 10.29
N THR A 84 -14.44 17.79 9.92
CA THR A 84 -13.52 17.99 8.81
C THR A 84 -12.18 17.27 9.04
N MET A 85 -11.65 17.33 10.26
CA MET A 85 -10.40 16.64 10.62
C MET A 85 -10.58 15.11 10.56
N MET A 86 -11.71 14.59 11.05
CA MET A 86 -12.03 13.14 10.99
C MET A 86 -12.14 12.66 9.54
N ALA A 87 -12.74 13.45 8.66
CA ALA A 87 -12.78 13.17 7.23
C ALA A 87 -11.35 13.12 6.63
N GLY A 88 -10.50 14.07 7.00
CA GLY A 88 -9.08 14.08 6.60
C GLY A 88 -8.33 12.84 7.06
N VAL A 89 -8.54 12.39 8.29
CA VAL A 89 -7.95 11.17 8.86
C VAL A 89 -8.42 9.92 8.09
N ALA A 90 -9.72 9.79 7.85
CA ALA A 90 -10.25 8.64 7.13
C ALA A 90 -9.73 8.56 5.69
N TRP A 91 -9.64 9.70 5.00
CA TRP A 91 -9.04 9.77 3.67
C TRP A 91 -7.54 9.49 3.68
N HIS A 92 -6.80 9.93 4.70
CA HIS A 92 -5.39 9.61 4.85
C HIS A 92 -5.17 8.10 4.99
N PHE A 93 -5.89 7.44 5.89
CA PHE A 93 -5.85 5.97 6.02
C PHE A 93 -6.22 5.27 4.72
N THR A 94 -7.27 5.74 4.05
CA THR A 94 -7.68 5.19 2.76
C THR A 94 -6.55 5.26 1.74
N ASN A 95 -5.85 6.38 1.64
CA ASN A 95 -4.74 6.56 0.70
C ASN A 95 -3.53 5.66 1.04
N VAL A 96 -3.19 5.51 2.32
CA VAL A 96 -2.10 4.61 2.75
C VAL A 96 -2.43 3.15 2.40
N PHE A 97 -3.62 2.68 2.72
CA PHE A 97 -4.04 1.31 2.43
C PHE A 97 -4.23 1.06 0.93
N TRP A 98 -4.73 2.06 0.19
CA TRP A 98 -4.78 2.00 -1.28
C TRP A 98 -3.38 1.87 -1.87
N SER A 99 -2.41 2.62 -1.36
CA SER A 99 -1.01 2.53 -1.81
C SER A 99 -0.41 1.15 -1.51
N ALA A 100 -0.74 0.56 -0.35
CA ALA A 100 -0.34 -0.80 -0.01
C ALA A 100 -0.97 -1.84 -0.96
N GLN A 101 -2.26 -1.71 -1.30
CA GLN A 101 -2.91 -2.56 -2.29
C GLN A 101 -2.22 -2.46 -3.66
N ARG A 102 -1.93 -1.24 -4.12
CA ARG A 102 -1.22 -1.03 -5.39
C ARG A 102 0.18 -1.64 -5.38
N ALA A 103 0.88 -1.56 -4.24
CA ALA A 103 2.19 -2.20 -4.06
C ALA A 103 2.08 -3.73 -4.14
N TYR A 104 1.03 -4.31 -3.58
CA TYR A 104 0.72 -5.73 -3.67
C TYR A 104 0.40 -6.16 -5.11
N ASP A 105 -0.51 -5.45 -5.79
CA ASP A 105 -0.91 -5.72 -7.18
C ASP A 105 0.30 -5.69 -8.14
N ASN A 106 1.30 -4.86 -7.84
CA ASN A 106 2.53 -4.77 -8.61
C ASN A 106 3.64 -5.74 -8.15
N GLY A 107 3.34 -6.66 -7.23
CA GLY A 107 4.29 -7.67 -6.72
C GLY A 107 5.44 -7.09 -5.90
N VAL A 108 5.24 -5.91 -5.29
CA VAL A 108 6.19 -5.27 -4.36
C VAL A 108 6.00 -5.82 -2.96
N LEU A 109 4.75 -5.90 -2.49
CA LEU A 109 4.36 -6.53 -1.23
C LEU A 109 3.97 -7.99 -1.47
N GLY A 110 4.27 -8.84 -0.49
CA GLY A 110 3.84 -10.23 -0.47
C GLY A 110 2.48 -10.42 0.21
N ASP A 111 1.99 -11.67 0.19
CA ASP A 111 0.70 -12.03 0.80
C ASP A 111 0.66 -11.77 2.31
N ASP A 112 1.77 -11.94 3.01
CA ASP A 112 1.86 -11.68 4.45
C ASP A 112 1.78 -10.17 4.73
N ASP A 113 2.44 -9.36 3.91
CA ASP A 113 2.44 -7.91 4.05
C ASP A 113 1.03 -7.34 3.85
N ILE A 114 0.34 -7.73 2.77
CA ILE A 114 -1.01 -7.21 2.50
C ILE A 114 -2.02 -7.67 3.56
N ARG A 115 -1.88 -8.89 4.12
CA ARG A 115 -2.70 -9.34 5.25
C ARG A 115 -2.48 -8.49 6.50
N ASN A 116 -1.25 -8.04 6.77
CA ASN A 116 -0.97 -7.14 7.88
C ASN A 116 -1.63 -5.77 7.68
N TYR A 117 -1.64 -5.24 6.45
CA TYR A 117 -2.39 -4.01 6.14
C TYR A 117 -3.89 -4.21 6.29
N GLN A 118 -4.45 -5.33 5.84
CA GLN A 118 -5.86 -5.66 6.03
C GLN A 118 -6.22 -5.74 7.52
N ALA A 119 -5.41 -6.41 8.33
CA ALA A 119 -5.59 -6.46 9.79
C ALA A 119 -5.51 -5.07 10.42
N SER A 120 -4.67 -4.18 9.88
CA SER A 120 -4.61 -2.78 10.33
C SER A 120 -5.89 -2.01 10.01
N VAL A 121 -6.51 -2.22 8.85
CA VAL A 121 -7.83 -1.64 8.53
C VAL A 121 -8.88 -2.10 9.53
N ALA A 122 -8.95 -3.41 9.80
CA ALA A 122 -9.86 -3.97 10.79
C ALA A 122 -9.64 -3.36 12.17
N TRP A 123 -8.40 -3.26 12.61
CA TRP A 123 -8.03 -2.65 13.88
C TRP A 123 -8.49 -1.18 13.98
N HIS A 124 -8.33 -0.37 12.94
CA HIS A 124 -8.78 1.02 12.93
C HIS A 124 -10.31 1.12 13.02
N ILE A 125 -11.04 0.25 12.34
CA ILE A 125 -12.51 0.21 12.40
C ILE A 125 -12.99 -0.15 13.81
N GLU A 126 -12.35 -1.11 14.47
CA GLU A 126 -12.72 -1.58 15.80
C GLU A 126 -12.35 -0.58 16.90
N ASN A 127 -11.16 0.03 16.82
CA ASN A 127 -10.62 0.89 17.87
C ASN A 127 -10.96 2.38 17.70
N HIS A 128 -11.50 2.76 16.54
CA HIS A 128 -11.96 4.12 16.28
C HIS A 128 -13.43 4.15 15.83
N PRO A 129 -14.36 3.71 16.69
CA PRO A 129 -15.79 3.63 16.33
C PRO A 129 -16.39 4.98 15.95
N GLY A 130 -15.86 6.10 16.42
CA GLY A 130 -16.27 7.46 16.02
C GLY A 130 -15.95 7.78 14.54
N LEU A 131 -15.03 7.06 13.91
CA LEU A 131 -14.75 7.21 12.47
C LEU A 131 -15.71 6.41 11.57
N LYS A 132 -16.54 5.52 12.12
CA LYS A 132 -17.45 4.68 11.31
C LYS A 132 -18.32 5.49 10.35
N PRO A 133 -18.97 6.59 10.73
CA PRO A 133 -19.77 7.39 9.80
C PRO A 133 -18.93 7.93 8.64
N THR A 134 -17.70 8.36 8.92
CA THR A 134 -16.79 8.88 7.90
C THR A 134 -16.29 7.77 6.97
N PHE A 135 -15.99 6.60 7.48
CA PHE A 135 -15.64 5.43 6.64
C PHE A 135 -16.81 4.99 5.76
N MET A 136 -18.05 5.12 6.21
CA MET A 136 -19.23 4.87 5.37
C MET A 136 -19.32 5.87 4.20
N ILE A 137 -19.02 7.15 4.45
CA ILE A 137 -18.94 8.17 3.38
C ILE A 137 -17.83 7.83 2.39
N VAL A 138 -16.65 7.44 2.87
CA VAL A 138 -15.54 7.00 2.00
C VAL A 138 -15.95 5.82 1.14
N TYR A 139 -16.60 4.80 1.72
CA TYR A 139 -17.10 3.65 0.99
C TYR A 139 -18.10 4.01 -0.11
N ASP A 140 -19.00 4.97 0.14
CA ASP A 140 -20.00 5.41 -0.83
C ASP A 140 -19.39 6.27 -1.95
N THR A 141 -18.40 7.09 -1.63
CA THR A 141 -17.75 8.01 -2.58
C THR A 141 -16.63 7.38 -3.37
N ALA A 142 -16.09 6.25 -2.91
CA ALA A 142 -14.98 5.53 -3.53
C ALA A 142 -15.36 4.06 -3.85
N PRO A 143 -16.26 3.78 -4.80
CA PRO A 143 -16.77 2.43 -5.09
C PRO A 143 -15.67 1.45 -5.51
N TRP A 144 -14.55 1.94 -6.02
CA TRP A 144 -13.37 1.15 -6.40
C TRP A 144 -12.67 0.46 -5.22
N LEU A 145 -12.92 0.89 -3.97
CA LEU A 145 -12.38 0.23 -2.76
C LEU A 145 -12.98 -1.15 -2.52
N ARG A 146 -14.20 -1.40 -3.02
CA ARG A 146 -14.99 -2.62 -2.73
C ARG A 146 -14.34 -3.88 -3.25
N ASP A 147 -13.59 -3.77 -4.36
CA ASP A 147 -12.93 -4.88 -5.03
C ASP A 147 -11.48 -5.10 -4.49
N MET A 148 -11.03 -4.27 -3.56
CA MET A 148 -9.67 -4.33 -3.04
C MET A 148 -9.59 -5.20 -1.79
N TYR A 149 -8.65 -6.14 -1.80
CA TYR A 149 -8.45 -7.10 -0.72
C TYR A 149 -8.21 -6.42 0.64
N VAL A 150 -7.38 -5.36 0.66
CA VAL A 150 -7.03 -4.63 1.88
C VAL A 150 -8.24 -3.97 2.56
N PHE A 151 -9.30 -3.64 1.81
CA PHE A 151 -10.50 -2.98 2.31
C PHE A 151 -11.66 -3.94 2.64
N GLN A 152 -11.46 -5.26 2.57
CA GLN A 152 -12.52 -6.22 2.92
C GLN A 152 -13.13 -5.98 4.31
N PRO A 153 -12.36 -5.65 5.38
CA PRO A 153 -12.96 -5.31 6.68
C PRO A 153 -13.89 -4.08 6.64
N LEU A 154 -13.59 -3.09 5.79
CA LEU A 154 -14.47 -1.94 5.59
C LEU A 154 -15.76 -2.35 4.88
N VAL A 155 -15.68 -3.20 3.86
CA VAL A 155 -16.83 -3.74 3.16
C VAL A 155 -17.72 -4.53 4.12
N GLU A 156 -17.14 -5.40 4.93
CA GLU A 156 -17.84 -6.20 5.95
C GLU A 156 -18.56 -5.30 6.96
N MET A 157 -17.89 -4.31 7.52
CA MET A 157 -18.48 -3.34 8.46
C MET A 157 -19.70 -2.60 7.86
N VAL A 158 -19.58 -2.16 6.59
CA VAL A 158 -20.70 -1.46 5.93
C VAL A 158 -21.84 -2.43 5.64
N CYS A 159 -21.55 -3.66 5.22
CA CYS A 159 -22.56 -4.68 4.97
C CYS A 159 -23.31 -5.13 6.23
N GLU A 160 -22.64 -5.21 7.35
CA GLU A 160 -23.29 -5.48 8.65
C GLU A 160 -24.26 -4.36 9.07
N SER A 161 -23.99 -3.12 8.64
CA SER A 161 -24.81 -1.94 9.00
C SER A 161 -25.94 -1.65 8.01
N ARG A 162 -26.01 -2.35 6.86
CA ARG A 162 -26.98 -2.10 5.77
C ARG A 162 -27.66 -3.38 5.30
N GLU A 163 -29.00 -3.41 5.32
CA GLU A 163 -29.82 -4.57 4.90
C GLU A 163 -29.66 -4.98 3.42
N ASN A 164 -29.13 -4.09 2.56
CA ASN A 164 -29.02 -4.25 1.10
C ASN A 164 -27.58 -4.22 0.59
N CYS A 165 -26.63 -4.73 1.35
CA CYS A 165 -25.26 -4.83 0.88
C CYS A 165 -25.12 -6.00 -0.09
N VAL A 166 -24.89 -5.72 -1.36
CA VAL A 166 -24.59 -6.74 -2.36
C VAL A 166 -23.15 -7.20 -2.11
N ASP A 167 -23.00 -8.39 -1.57
CA ASP A 167 -21.73 -9.09 -1.48
C ASP A 167 -21.25 -9.36 -2.93
N SER A 168 -20.27 -8.59 -3.39
CA SER A 168 -19.68 -8.71 -4.73
C SER A 168 -18.64 -9.86 -4.79
N ARG A 169 -18.92 -10.96 -4.08
CA ARG A 169 -18.11 -12.20 -4.18
C ARG A 169 -18.48 -13.03 -5.39
#